data_b4b8cd3b02042f8b1e5ec6130118f76d
#
_entry.id   b4b8cd3b02042f8b1e5ec6130118f76d
#
_cell.length_a   1.000
_cell.length_b   1.000
_cell.length_c   1.000
_cell.angle_alpha   90.00
_cell.angle_beta   90.00
_cell.angle_gamma   90.00
#
_symmetry.space_group_name_H-M   'P 1'
#
loop_
_entity.id
_entity.type
_entity.pdbx_description
1 polymer ?
#
loop_
_entity_poly.entity_id
_entity_poly.type
_entity_poly.pdbx_seq_one_letter_code
_entity_poly.pdbx_strand_id
1 'polypeptide(L)'
;PTFGCTDKNSAANQVDFAVDKLEKYPADWKVFMYINFSAIHYPNCHYVEGKKKDDKESHAAALRYVDSQLPRLFEAFRRRSDTLVIALSDHGTCYGEDGYEYHCISHEKVYTVPYKHFILRK
;
A
#
# COMPACT_ATOMS: atom_id res chain seq x y z
N PRO A 1 3.56 -9.72 14.42
CA PRO A 1 3.86 -9.13 13.13
C PRO A 1 4.09 -7.63 13.30
N THR A 2 5.04 -7.06 12.56
CA THR A 2 5.28 -5.63 12.48
C THR A 2 4.64 -5.06 11.22
N PHE A 3 4.18 -3.81 11.30
CA PHE A 3 3.54 -3.10 10.19
C PHE A 3 4.37 -1.91 9.69
N GLY A 4 5.59 -1.74 10.23
CA GLY A 4 6.48 -0.63 9.89
C GLY A 4 7.19 -0.80 8.55
N CYS A 5 7.61 0.31 7.96
CA CYS A 5 8.29 0.34 6.65
C CYS A 5 9.66 -0.37 6.63
N THR A 6 10.26 -0.61 7.78
CA THR A 6 11.53 -1.37 7.89
C THR A 6 11.34 -2.89 7.83
N ASP A 7 10.10 -3.39 7.92
CA ASP A 7 9.82 -4.81 7.79
C ASP A 7 9.49 -5.16 6.34
N LYS A 8 10.28 -6.03 5.73
CA LYS A 8 10.07 -6.52 4.36
C LYS A 8 8.70 -7.18 4.15
N ASN A 9 8.09 -7.69 5.22
CA ASN A 9 6.80 -8.37 5.20
C ASN A 9 5.64 -7.46 5.62
N SER A 10 5.87 -6.15 5.79
CA SER A 10 4.86 -5.23 6.34
C SER A 10 3.52 -5.31 5.61
N ALA A 11 3.49 -5.29 4.27
CA ALA A 11 2.24 -5.37 3.52
C ALA A 11 1.53 -6.73 3.68
N ALA A 12 2.28 -7.84 3.68
CA ALA A 12 1.70 -9.16 3.97
C ALA A 12 1.09 -9.20 5.38
N ASN A 13 1.81 -8.70 6.38
CA ASN A 13 1.32 -8.63 7.76
C ASN A 13 0.07 -7.75 7.89
N GLN A 14 0.02 -6.61 7.18
CA GLN A 14 -1.17 -5.74 7.16
C GLN A 14 -2.36 -6.43 6.51
N VAL A 15 -2.15 -7.14 5.39
CA VAL A 15 -3.21 -7.91 4.73
C VAL A 15 -3.67 -9.08 5.59
N ASP A 16 -2.76 -9.83 6.23
CA ASP A 16 -3.12 -10.92 7.14
C ASP A 16 -3.99 -10.41 8.29
N PHE A 17 -3.61 -9.29 8.89
CA PHE A 17 -4.39 -8.67 9.96
C PHE A 17 -5.78 -8.24 9.47
N ALA A 18 -5.86 -7.62 8.29
CA ALA A 18 -7.11 -7.17 7.72
C ALA A 18 -8.06 -8.35 7.40
N VAL A 19 -7.52 -9.41 6.81
CA VAL A 19 -8.28 -10.63 6.49
C VAL A 19 -8.79 -11.29 7.77
N ASP A 20 -7.94 -11.45 8.79
CA ASP A 20 -8.32 -12.00 10.09
C ASP A 20 -9.48 -11.21 10.73
N LYS A 21 -9.46 -9.87 10.65
CA LYS A 21 -10.55 -9.02 11.14
C LYS A 21 -11.84 -9.21 10.33
N LEU A 22 -11.73 -9.23 9.00
CA LEU A 22 -12.89 -9.44 8.14
C LEU A 22 -13.56 -10.81 8.38
N GLU A 23 -12.78 -11.85 8.66
CA GLU A 23 -13.30 -13.19 8.94
C GLU A 23 -13.96 -13.31 10.32
N LYS A 24 -13.50 -12.53 11.30
CA LYS A 24 -14.04 -12.53 12.66
C LYS A 24 -15.28 -11.66 12.85
N TYR A 25 -15.48 -10.64 12.01
CA TYR A 25 -16.65 -9.77 12.12
C TYR A 25 -17.90 -10.46 11.56
N PRO A 26 -19.08 -10.30 12.22
CA PRO A 26 -20.35 -10.78 11.68
C PRO A 26 -20.57 -10.37 10.23
N ALA A 27 -21.11 -11.27 9.41
CA ALA A 27 -21.20 -11.05 7.96
C ALA A 27 -22.16 -9.90 7.56
N ASP A 28 -23.13 -9.59 8.43
CA ASP A 28 -24.10 -8.51 8.26
C ASP A 28 -23.59 -7.12 8.69
N TRP A 29 -22.41 -7.07 9.32
CA TRP A 29 -21.82 -5.79 9.71
C TRP A 29 -21.33 -5.01 8.48
N LYS A 30 -21.64 -3.71 8.48
CA LYS A 30 -21.01 -2.77 7.54
C LYS A 30 -19.60 -2.49 8.01
N VAL A 31 -18.64 -2.66 7.10
CA VAL A 31 -17.21 -2.48 7.40
C VAL A 31 -16.67 -1.30 6.60
N PHE A 32 -16.06 -0.35 7.29
CA PHE A 32 -15.16 0.63 6.72
C PHE A 32 -13.74 0.26 7.14
N MET A 33 -12.86 0.02 6.17
CA MET A 33 -11.47 -0.35 6.43
C MET A 33 -10.55 0.64 5.74
N TYR A 34 -9.63 1.21 6.51
CA TYR A 34 -8.54 2.04 6.02
C TYR A 34 -7.22 1.31 6.25
N ILE A 35 -6.41 1.16 5.21
CA ILE A 35 -5.09 0.54 5.29
C ILE A 35 -4.09 1.49 4.64
N ASN A 36 -3.11 1.96 5.41
CA ASN A 36 -1.95 2.67 4.89
C ASN A 36 -0.80 1.65 4.75
N PHE A 37 -0.49 1.27 3.50
CA PHE A 37 0.58 0.32 3.22
C PHE A 37 1.95 0.98 3.42
N SER A 38 2.63 0.60 4.48
CA SER A 38 3.92 1.17 4.87
C SER A 38 5.10 0.71 4.01
N ALA A 39 4.95 -0.38 3.25
CA ALA A 39 6.02 -0.97 2.44
C ALA A 39 6.57 -0.02 1.36
N ILE A 40 5.75 0.92 0.86
CA ILE A 40 6.14 1.87 -0.18
C ILE A 40 6.97 3.03 0.40
N HIS A 41 6.81 3.32 1.70
CA HIS A 41 7.60 4.34 2.39
C HIS A 41 9.08 3.94 2.44
N TYR A 42 9.98 4.92 2.50
CA TYR A 42 11.40 4.63 2.70
C TYR A 42 11.68 4.11 4.13
N PRO A 43 12.69 3.22 4.33
CA PRO A 43 13.51 2.63 3.29
C PRO A 43 12.77 1.54 2.48
N ASN A 44 12.83 1.62 1.16
CA ASN A 44 12.26 0.61 0.26
C ASN A 44 13.32 -0.09 -0.62
N CYS A 45 14.60 0.31 -0.50
CA CYS A 45 15.71 -0.30 -1.23
C CYS A 45 15.85 -1.81 -0.99
N HIS A 46 15.39 -2.30 0.15
CA HIS A 46 15.44 -3.72 0.51
C HIS A 46 14.52 -4.63 -0.37
N TYR A 47 13.64 -4.05 -1.19
CA TYR A 47 12.85 -4.81 -2.17
C TYR A 47 13.62 -5.09 -3.47
N VAL A 48 14.83 -4.56 -3.62
CA VAL A 48 15.75 -4.87 -4.73
C VAL A 48 17.04 -5.44 -4.15
N GLU A 49 17.43 -6.63 -4.62
CA GLU A 49 18.60 -7.32 -4.11
C GLU A 49 19.87 -6.47 -4.30
N GLY A 50 20.70 -6.39 -3.26
CA GLY A 50 21.98 -5.66 -3.26
C GLY A 50 21.85 -4.13 -3.23
N LYS A 51 20.65 -3.57 -3.33
CA LYS A 51 20.45 -2.11 -3.31
C LYS A 51 20.57 -1.57 -1.88
N LYS A 52 21.28 -0.43 -1.75
CA LYS A 52 21.54 0.22 -0.45
C LYS A 52 20.90 1.61 -0.30
N LYS A 53 20.39 2.18 -1.39
CA LYS A 53 19.73 3.48 -1.42
C LYS A 53 18.40 3.36 -2.16
N ASP A 54 17.40 4.10 -1.68
CA ASP A 54 16.09 4.18 -2.30
C ASP A 54 16.17 4.97 -3.59
N ASP A 55 15.41 4.53 -4.58
CA ASP A 55 15.21 5.19 -5.86
C ASP A 55 13.89 4.75 -6.52
N LYS A 56 13.63 5.20 -7.75
CA LYS A 56 12.41 4.85 -8.49
C LYS A 56 12.25 3.34 -8.73
N GLU A 57 13.35 2.61 -8.90
CA GLU A 57 13.30 1.16 -9.09
C GLU A 57 12.87 0.45 -7.81
N SER A 58 13.45 0.81 -6.67
CA SER A 58 13.09 0.23 -5.37
C SER A 58 11.66 0.62 -4.97
N HIS A 59 11.23 1.84 -5.26
CA HIS A 59 9.85 2.28 -5.07
C HIS A 59 8.88 1.44 -5.91
N ALA A 60 9.18 1.23 -7.18
CA ALA A 60 8.37 0.37 -8.05
C ALA A 60 8.37 -1.09 -7.59
N ALA A 61 9.48 -1.60 -7.04
CA ALA A 61 9.54 -2.93 -6.47
C ALA A 61 8.66 -3.05 -5.21
N ALA A 62 8.69 -2.07 -4.33
CA ALA A 62 7.82 -1.99 -3.16
C ALA A 62 6.34 -1.96 -3.56
N LEU A 63 5.98 -1.16 -4.58
CA LEU A 63 4.61 -1.11 -5.09
C LEU A 63 4.16 -2.46 -5.67
N ARG A 64 5.01 -3.13 -6.47
CA ARG A 64 4.72 -4.49 -6.96
C ARG A 64 4.52 -5.49 -5.82
N TYR A 65 5.29 -5.36 -4.75
CA TYR A 65 5.11 -6.21 -3.57
C TYR A 65 3.74 -5.96 -2.91
N VAL A 66 3.35 -4.70 -2.70
CA VAL A 66 2.00 -4.39 -2.17
C VAL A 66 0.92 -4.95 -3.09
N ASP A 67 1.01 -4.70 -4.40
CA ASP A 67 0.06 -5.19 -5.40
C ASP A 67 -0.11 -6.72 -5.33
N SER A 68 0.98 -7.45 -5.14
CA SER A 68 0.97 -8.92 -5.00
C SER A 68 0.18 -9.43 -3.79
N GLN A 69 -0.06 -8.58 -2.77
CA GLN A 69 -0.83 -8.93 -1.57
C GLN A 69 -2.33 -8.63 -1.72
N LEU A 70 -2.70 -7.71 -2.61
CA LEU A 70 -4.09 -7.25 -2.76
C LEU A 70 -5.09 -8.34 -3.18
N PRO A 71 -4.77 -9.31 -4.04
CA PRO A 71 -5.72 -10.35 -4.44
C PRO A 71 -6.33 -11.09 -3.25
N ARG A 72 -5.54 -11.40 -2.24
CA ARG A 72 -5.99 -12.09 -1.03
C ARG A 72 -6.93 -11.21 -0.17
N LEU A 73 -6.63 -9.93 -0.06
CA LEU A 73 -7.48 -8.95 0.62
C LEU A 73 -8.82 -8.78 -0.13
N PHE A 74 -8.77 -8.65 -1.44
CA PHE A 74 -9.96 -8.49 -2.28
C PHE A 74 -10.86 -9.72 -2.21
N GLU A 75 -10.30 -10.91 -2.17
CA GLU A 75 -11.05 -12.14 -2.01
C GLU A 75 -11.77 -12.20 -0.65
N ALA A 76 -11.14 -11.75 0.42
CA ALA A 76 -11.79 -11.67 1.73
C ALA A 76 -13.00 -10.71 1.72
N PHE A 77 -12.91 -9.58 1.02
CA PHE A 77 -14.05 -8.68 0.84
C PHE A 77 -15.14 -9.27 -0.05
N ARG A 78 -14.79 -9.92 -1.18
CA ARG A 78 -15.77 -10.58 -2.05
C ARG A 78 -16.64 -11.60 -1.31
N ARG A 79 -16.04 -12.37 -0.40
CA ARG A 79 -16.80 -13.33 0.42
C ARG A 79 -17.87 -12.68 1.30
N ARG A 80 -17.75 -11.38 1.58
CA ARG A 80 -18.72 -10.65 2.41
C ARG A 80 -19.82 -9.97 1.59
N SER A 81 -19.46 -9.01 0.77
CA SER A 81 -20.42 -8.17 0.02
C SER A 81 -19.74 -7.41 -1.10
N ASP A 82 -20.53 -6.81 -1.97
CA ASP A 82 -20.05 -5.77 -2.87
C ASP A 82 -19.35 -4.68 -2.05
N THR A 83 -18.15 -4.30 -2.48
CA THR A 83 -17.29 -3.39 -1.74
C THR A 83 -16.78 -2.27 -2.64
N LEU A 84 -16.98 -1.01 -2.25
CA LEU A 84 -16.29 0.11 -2.88
C LEU A 84 -14.83 0.10 -2.42
N VAL A 85 -13.92 -0.05 -3.38
CA VAL A 85 -12.47 0.09 -3.16
C VAL A 85 -12.02 1.45 -3.67
N ILE A 86 -11.28 2.17 -2.84
CA ILE A 86 -10.60 3.42 -3.20
C ILE A 86 -9.11 3.21 -2.93
N ALA A 87 -8.30 3.27 -3.97
CA ALA A 87 -6.84 3.17 -3.90
C ALA A 87 -6.23 4.52 -4.28
N LEU A 88 -5.43 5.08 -3.40
CA LEU A 88 -4.75 6.35 -3.61
C LEU A 88 -3.45 6.40 -2.80
N SER A 89 -2.61 7.39 -3.07
CA SER A 89 -1.51 7.76 -2.19
C SER A 89 -1.87 9.02 -1.41
N ASP A 90 -1.35 9.16 -0.20
CA ASP A 90 -1.44 10.37 0.63
C ASP A 90 -0.55 11.50 0.09
N HIS A 91 0.61 11.15 -0.47
CA HIS A 91 1.54 12.03 -1.16
C HIS A 91 2.44 11.24 -2.11
N GLY A 92 3.15 11.94 -2.98
CA GLY A 92 4.24 11.39 -3.78
C GLY A 92 5.60 11.64 -3.14
N THR A 93 6.68 11.37 -3.88
CA THR A 93 8.06 11.62 -3.43
C THR A 93 8.97 11.95 -4.62
N CYS A 94 9.98 12.77 -4.38
CA CYS A 94 11.04 13.07 -5.33
C CYS A 94 12.25 12.16 -5.12
N TYR A 95 12.88 11.78 -6.21
CA TYR A 95 14.13 11.01 -6.28
C TYR A 95 15.20 11.76 -7.09
N GLY A 96 15.35 13.05 -6.83
CA GLY A 96 16.29 13.93 -7.52
C GLY A 96 15.67 14.84 -8.59
N GLU A 97 14.33 14.80 -8.81
CA GLU A 97 13.66 15.68 -9.74
C GLU A 97 13.87 17.14 -9.33
N ASP A 98 14.32 17.97 -10.27
CA ASP A 98 14.63 19.38 -10.08
C ASP A 98 15.57 19.67 -8.89
N GLY A 99 16.41 18.68 -8.51
CA GLY A 99 17.31 18.73 -7.36
C GLY A 99 16.65 18.43 -6.01
N TYR A 100 15.39 18.00 -5.99
CA TYR A 100 14.66 17.69 -4.77
C TYR A 100 14.68 16.19 -4.46
N GLU A 101 14.73 15.86 -3.17
CA GLU A 101 14.59 14.50 -2.66
C GLU A 101 13.48 14.46 -1.60
N TYR A 102 12.80 13.30 -1.48
CA TYR A 102 11.75 13.03 -0.51
C TYR A 102 10.42 13.79 -0.75
N HIS A 103 9.65 14.06 0.30
CA HIS A 103 8.27 14.55 0.19
C HIS A 103 7.92 15.76 1.06
N CYS A 104 8.78 16.21 1.96
CA CYS A 104 8.51 17.39 2.81
C CYS A 104 8.81 18.69 2.06
N ILE A 105 8.35 18.82 0.81
CA ILE A 105 8.63 19.94 -0.09
C ILE A 105 7.42 20.26 -0.97
N SER A 106 7.35 21.50 -1.44
CA SER A 106 6.33 21.91 -2.41
C SER A 106 6.80 21.59 -3.83
N HIS A 107 6.45 20.40 -4.33
CA HIS A 107 6.81 19.93 -5.65
C HIS A 107 5.67 19.13 -6.27
N GLU A 108 5.45 19.25 -7.59
CA GLU A 108 4.36 18.59 -8.31
C GLU A 108 4.33 17.07 -8.07
N LYS A 109 5.51 16.43 -8.06
CA LYS A 109 5.63 14.99 -7.78
C LYS A 109 5.18 14.59 -6.38
N VAL A 110 5.06 15.53 -5.45
CA VAL A 110 4.63 15.27 -4.08
C VAL A 110 3.12 15.41 -3.93
N TYR A 111 2.51 16.41 -4.55
CA TYR A 111 1.06 16.64 -4.40
C TYR A 111 0.21 16.08 -5.56
N THR A 112 0.83 15.57 -6.63
CA THR A 112 0.12 14.81 -7.68
C THR A 112 0.19 13.32 -7.36
N VAL A 113 -0.94 12.75 -6.94
CA VAL A 113 -1.03 11.36 -6.49
C VAL A 113 -1.92 10.52 -7.40
N PRO A 114 -1.65 9.22 -7.53
CA PRO A 114 -2.55 8.31 -8.22
C PRO A 114 -3.84 8.14 -7.44
N TYR A 115 -4.94 8.02 -8.16
CA TYR A 115 -6.27 7.73 -7.61
C TYR A 115 -7.01 6.74 -8.48
N LYS A 116 -7.58 5.71 -7.86
CA LYS A 116 -8.45 4.74 -8.52
C LYS A 116 -9.57 4.33 -7.58
N HIS A 117 -10.79 4.18 -8.12
CA HIS A 117 -11.88 3.54 -7.40
C HIS A 117 -12.61 2.54 -8.31
N PHE A 118 -13.20 1.54 -7.69
CA PHE A 118 -14.00 0.52 -8.37
C PHE A 118 -14.88 -0.23 -7.37
N ILE A 119 -15.90 -0.91 -7.91
CA ILE A 119 -16.71 -1.84 -7.12
C ILE A 119 -16.15 -3.25 -7.28
N LEU A 120 -15.75 -3.83 -6.17
CA LEU A 120 -15.40 -5.23 -6.07
C LEU A 120 -16.69 -6.03 -5.83
N ARG A 121 -17.12 -6.80 -6.83
CA ARG A 121 -18.34 -7.59 -6.75
C ARG A 121 -18.12 -8.88 -5.95
N LYS A 122 -19.14 -9.26 -5.19
CA LYS A 122 -19.22 -10.55 -4.49
C LYS A 122 -19.24 -11.73 -5.46
#